data_7e177df1ad364e444b756e382c725fdb
#
_entry.id   7e177df1ad364e444b756e382c725fdb
#
_cell.length_a   1.000
_cell.length_b   1.000
_cell.length_c   1.000
_cell.angle_alpha   90.00
_cell.angle_beta   90.00
_cell.angle_gamma   90.00
#
_symmetry.space_group_name_H-M   'P 1'
#
loop_
_entity.id
_entity.type
_entity.pdbx_description
1 polymer ?
#
loop_
_entity_poly.entity_id
_entity_poly.type
_entity_poly.pdbx_seq_one_letter_code
_entity_poly.pdbx_strand_id
1 'polypeptide(L)'
;MPPLLSPLSECMCACLCVHARSRLRQEDSPPRIVEHPSDLIVSKGEPATLNCKAEGRPSPTVEWYKDGERVETDKDDPRSHRMLLPSGSLFFLRIVHGRRSKPDEGSYVCVARNYLGEAVSRNASLEVACKSTITYITCSYFSQSSS
;
A
#
# COMPACT_ATOMS: atom_id res chain seq x y z
N MET A 1 59.57 -16.52 7.77
CA MET A 1 58.38 -15.71 7.88
C MET A 1 57.32 -15.98 6.85
N PRO A 2 57.51 -16.99 6.06
CA PRO A 2 56.44 -17.35 5.11
C PRO A 2 55.05 -17.57 5.75
N PRO A 3 54.95 -18.05 6.98
CA PRO A 3 53.65 -18.29 7.58
C PRO A 3 52.80 -17.05 7.74
N LEU A 4 53.38 -15.88 7.84
CA LEU A 4 52.66 -14.66 8.01
C LEU A 4 51.94 -14.24 6.75
N LEU A 5 52.53 -14.52 5.59
CA LEU A 5 51.94 -14.16 4.33
C LEU A 5 50.78 -15.05 3.97
N SER A 6 50.92 -16.34 4.22
CA SER A 6 49.85 -17.28 3.91
C SER A 6 48.55 -17.00 4.62
N PRO A 7 48.56 -16.78 5.94
CA PRO A 7 47.32 -16.48 6.63
C PRO A 7 46.65 -15.21 6.13
N LEU A 8 47.43 -14.19 5.80
CA LEU A 8 46.90 -12.95 5.29
C LEU A 8 46.25 -13.13 3.94
N SER A 9 46.88 -13.89 3.06
CA SER A 9 46.32 -14.17 1.76
C SER A 9 45.04 -14.96 1.86
N GLU A 10 44.99 -15.94 2.70
CA GLU A 10 43.80 -16.74 2.92
C GLU A 10 42.71 -15.90 3.49
N CYS A 11 43.02 -15.05 4.41
CA CYS A 11 42.07 -14.16 5.03
C CYS A 11 41.45 -13.22 4.00
N MET A 12 42.25 -12.66 3.14
CA MET A 12 41.75 -11.77 2.08
C MET A 12 40.85 -12.52 1.13
N CYS A 13 41.20 -13.71 0.74
CA CYS A 13 40.34 -14.51 -0.13
C CYS A 13 39.03 -14.83 0.53
N ALA A 14 39.04 -15.20 1.78
CA ALA A 14 37.82 -15.49 2.52
C ALA A 14 36.93 -14.26 2.63
N CYS A 15 37.53 -13.12 2.90
CA CYS A 15 36.77 -11.88 2.97
C CYS A 15 36.08 -11.54 1.64
N LEU A 16 36.78 -11.69 0.54
CA LEU A 16 36.23 -11.44 -0.78
C LEU A 16 35.09 -12.40 -1.09
N CYS A 17 35.25 -13.66 -0.77
CA CYS A 17 34.20 -14.65 -0.97
C CYS A 17 32.95 -14.35 -0.18
N VAL A 18 33.14 -14.02 1.10
CA VAL A 18 32.02 -13.68 1.97
C VAL A 18 31.32 -12.42 1.47
N HIS A 19 32.10 -11.44 1.08
CA HIS A 19 31.57 -10.20 0.58
C HIS A 19 30.76 -10.40 -0.73
N ALA A 20 31.27 -11.19 -1.65
CA ALA A 20 30.59 -11.53 -2.87
C ALA A 20 29.28 -12.26 -2.58
N ARG A 21 29.28 -13.18 -1.66
CA ARG A 21 28.07 -13.89 -1.24
C ARG A 21 27.03 -12.94 -0.67
N SER A 22 27.45 -12.01 0.17
CA SER A 22 26.54 -11.03 0.75
C SER A 22 25.83 -10.20 -0.30
N ARG A 23 26.57 -9.78 -1.31
CA ARG A 23 25.99 -8.98 -2.40
C ARG A 23 25.07 -9.79 -3.29
N LEU A 24 25.42 -11.04 -3.57
CA LEU A 24 24.65 -11.91 -4.46
C LEU A 24 23.47 -12.54 -3.76
N ARG A 25 23.52 -12.63 -2.45
CA ARG A 25 22.51 -13.29 -1.66
C ARG A 25 21.82 -12.35 -0.72
N GLN A 26 21.00 -11.54 -1.28
CA GLN A 26 19.95 -11.01 -0.44
C GLN A 26 18.91 -12.12 -0.38
N GLU A 27 18.68 -12.63 0.81
CA GLU A 27 17.73 -13.69 0.98
C GLU A 27 16.32 -13.19 0.70
N ASP A 28 15.55 -14.06 0.08
CA ASP A 28 14.13 -13.78 -0.11
C ASP A 28 13.46 -13.71 1.26
N SER A 29 12.47 -12.86 1.36
CA SER A 29 11.74 -12.64 2.59
C SER A 29 10.25 -12.41 2.31
N PRO A 30 9.37 -12.83 3.23
CA PRO A 30 7.94 -12.59 3.06
C PRO A 30 7.62 -11.11 3.13
N PRO A 31 6.46 -10.70 2.62
CA PRO A 31 6.06 -9.30 2.68
C PRO A 31 5.84 -8.82 4.10
N ARG A 32 6.07 -7.53 4.29
CA ARG A 32 5.83 -6.84 5.56
C ARG A 32 5.32 -5.45 5.24
N ILE A 33 4.28 -5.01 5.93
CA ILE A 33 3.76 -3.65 5.76
C ILE A 33 4.57 -2.73 6.67
N VAL A 34 5.25 -1.76 6.09
CA VAL A 34 6.07 -0.80 6.83
C VAL A 34 5.38 0.54 7.00
N GLU A 35 4.39 0.85 6.15
CA GLU A 35 3.56 2.03 6.31
C GLU A 35 2.11 1.62 6.11
N HIS A 36 1.30 1.84 7.14
CA HIS A 36 -0.12 1.51 7.12
C HIS A 36 -0.94 2.73 6.73
N PRO A 37 -2.07 2.53 6.04
CA PRO A 37 -2.96 3.66 5.76
C PRO A 37 -3.59 4.17 7.06
N SER A 38 -3.97 5.44 7.03
CA SER A 38 -4.65 6.09 8.15
C SER A 38 -6.06 6.49 7.74
N ASP A 39 -6.94 6.58 8.73
CA ASP A 39 -8.29 7.07 8.52
C ASP A 39 -8.25 8.44 7.86
N LEU A 40 -9.17 8.68 6.97
CA LEU A 40 -9.18 9.88 6.15
C LEU A 40 -10.60 10.40 6.00
N ILE A 41 -10.74 11.72 6.21
CA ILE A 41 -11.99 12.43 5.91
C ILE A 41 -11.68 13.38 4.76
N VAL A 42 -12.44 13.27 3.69
CA VAL A 42 -12.17 14.01 2.46
C VAL A 42 -13.47 14.48 1.84
N SER A 43 -13.42 15.59 1.12
CA SER A 43 -14.60 16.14 0.46
C SER A 43 -14.83 15.48 -0.89
N LYS A 44 -16.10 15.38 -1.26
CA LYS A 44 -16.49 14.90 -2.58
C LYS A 44 -15.80 15.72 -3.68
N GLY A 45 -15.28 15.03 -4.67
CA GLY A 45 -14.64 15.65 -5.83
C GLY A 45 -13.17 15.99 -5.63
N GLU A 46 -12.65 15.85 -4.41
CA GLU A 46 -11.25 16.14 -4.14
C GLU A 46 -10.39 14.91 -4.29
N PRO A 47 -9.07 15.09 -4.53
CA PRO A 47 -8.17 13.96 -4.57
C PRO A 47 -7.86 13.46 -3.15
N ALA A 48 -7.51 12.18 -3.05
CA ALA A 48 -7.15 11.58 -1.77
C ALA A 48 -6.13 10.49 -1.99
N THR A 49 -5.34 10.21 -0.97
CA THR A 49 -4.36 9.13 -1.00
C THR A 49 -4.44 8.31 0.28
N LEU A 50 -4.55 7.01 0.13
CA LEU A 50 -4.38 6.06 1.23
C LEU A 50 -2.99 5.47 1.08
N ASN A 51 -2.13 5.74 2.05
CA ASN A 51 -0.74 5.30 1.97
C ASN A 51 -0.60 3.83 2.34
N CYS A 52 0.29 3.16 1.66
CA CYS A 52 0.70 1.80 2.01
C CYS A 52 2.09 1.59 1.44
N LYS A 53 2.96 1.05 2.26
CA LYS A 53 4.28 0.67 1.81
C LYS A 53 4.61 -0.70 2.36
N ALA A 54 5.09 -1.56 1.48
CA ALA A 54 5.46 -2.92 1.84
C ALA A 54 6.89 -3.21 1.45
N GLU A 55 7.53 -4.06 2.22
CA GLU A 55 8.87 -4.55 1.93
C GLU A 55 8.81 -6.07 1.85
N GLY A 56 9.69 -6.63 1.07
CA GLY A 56 9.83 -8.08 0.91
C GLY A 56 10.70 -8.37 -0.29
N ARG A 57 11.12 -9.60 -0.39
CA ARG A 57 11.98 -10.01 -1.48
C ARG A 57 11.53 -11.37 -2.02
N PRO A 58 11.19 -11.45 -3.28
CA PRO A 58 11.11 -10.34 -4.24
C PRO A 58 10.08 -9.29 -3.85
N SER A 59 10.19 -8.11 -4.45
CA SER A 59 9.29 -6.99 -4.17
C SER A 59 7.84 -7.45 -4.24
N PRO A 60 7.06 -7.25 -3.18
CA PRO A 60 5.68 -7.71 -3.17
C PRO A 60 4.80 -6.92 -4.13
N THR A 61 3.78 -7.58 -4.63
CA THR A 61 2.71 -6.90 -5.33
C THR A 61 1.68 -6.44 -4.30
N VAL A 62 1.10 -5.27 -4.51
CA VAL A 62 0.15 -4.68 -3.59
C VAL A 62 -1.22 -4.62 -4.25
N GLU A 63 -2.23 -5.04 -3.52
CA GLU A 63 -3.63 -4.89 -3.92
C GLU A 63 -4.38 -4.24 -2.78
N TRP A 64 -5.48 -3.59 -3.10
CA TRP A 64 -6.33 -2.95 -2.11
C TRP A 64 -7.69 -3.63 -2.05
N TYR A 65 -8.25 -3.69 -0.84
CA TYR A 65 -9.57 -4.23 -0.59
C TYR A 65 -10.39 -3.21 0.18
N LYS A 66 -11.64 -3.07 -0.21
CA LYS A 66 -12.60 -2.20 0.44
C LYS A 66 -13.75 -3.06 0.92
N ASP A 67 -14.00 -3.05 2.22
CA ASP A 67 -15.06 -3.84 2.85
C ASP A 67 -15.03 -5.32 2.41
N GLY A 68 -13.81 -5.85 2.26
CA GLY A 68 -13.59 -7.24 1.88
C GLY A 68 -13.57 -7.52 0.39
N GLU A 69 -13.84 -6.53 -0.45
CA GLU A 69 -13.84 -6.69 -1.89
C GLU A 69 -12.64 -6.02 -2.53
N ARG A 70 -12.08 -6.66 -3.54
CA ARG A 70 -10.94 -6.11 -4.24
C ARG A 70 -11.31 -4.81 -4.95
N VAL A 71 -10.45 -3.80 -4.79
CA VAL A 71 -10.63 -2.49 -5.42
C VAL A 71 -10.02 -2.51 -6.81
N GLU A 72 -10.80 -2.12 -7.81
CA GLU A 72 -10.27 -1.94 -9.15
C GLU A 72 -9.51 -0.62 -9.24
N THR A 73 -8.38 -0.68 -9.94
CA THR A 73 -7.52 0.49 -10.14
C THR A 73 -7.20 0.67 -11.61
N ASP A 74 -6.36 1.65 -11.92
CA ASP A 74 -5.90 1.88 -13.29
C ASP A 74 -5.16 0.67 -13.89
N LYS A 75 -4.72 -0.25 -13.07
CA LYS A 75 -4.10 -1.50 -13.54
C LYS A 75 -5.14 -2.46 -14.13
N ASP A 76 -6.37 -2.36 -13.68
CA ASP A 76 -7.47 -3.19 -14.17
C ASP A 76 -8.26 -2.47 -15.27
N ASP A 77 -8.48 -1.17 -15.10
CA ASP A 77 -9.23 -0.33 -16.04
C ASP A 77 -8.55 1.03 -16.16
N PRO A 78 -7.99 1.35 -17.34
CA PRO A 78 -7.31 2.64 -17.53
C PRO A 78 -8.20 3.86 -17.25
N ARG A 79 -9.51 3.70 -17.27
CA ARG A 79 -10.46 4.78 -17.00
C ARG A 79 -10.83 4.93 -15.54
N SER A 80 -10.27 4.08 -14.67
CA SER A 80 -10.56 4.16 -13.25
C SER A 80 -10.09 5.48 -12.66
N HIS A 81 -10.87 6.04 -11.75
CA HIS A 81 -10.45 7.22 -11.00
C HIS A 81 -9.54 6.86 -9.82
N ARG A 82 -9.29 5.58 -9.61
CA ARG A 82 -8.36 5.10 -8.59
C ARG A 82 -7.09 4.60 -9.25
N MET A 83 -5.96 5.03 -8.72
CA MET A 83 -4.65 4.66 -9.25
C MET A 83 -3.83 3.96 -8.20
N LEU A 84 -3.19 2.87 -8.59
CA LEU A 84 -2.22 2.21 -7.75
C LEU A 84 -0.85 2.81 -8.03
N LEU A 85 -0.31 3.53 -7.06
CA LEU A 85 0.99 4.18 -7.20
C LEU A 85 2.11 3.16 -7.10
N PRO A 86 3.30 3.48 -7.65
CA PRO A 86 4.44 2.56 -7.56
C PRO A 86 4.84 2.20 -6.13
N SER A 87 4.56 3.08 -5.17
CA SER A 87 4.82 2.81 -3.75
C SER A 87 3.89 1.77 -3.14
N GLY A 88 2.75 1.50 -3.80
CA GLY A 88 1.69 0.65 -3.27
C GLY A 88 0.52 1.44 -2.70
N SER A 89 0.62 2.75 -2.66
CA SER A 89 -0.46 3.60 -2.15
C SER A 89 -1.61 3.69 -3.16
N LEU A 90 -2.82 3.88 -2.66
CA LEU A 90 -4.01 4.03 -3.47
C LEU A 90 -4.35 5.50 -3.59
N PHE A 91 -4.34 6.00 -4.81
CA PHE A 91 -4.62 7.40 -5.10
C PHE A 91 -5.97 7.53 -5.81
N PHE A 92 -6.78 8.46 -5.32
CA PHE A 92 -8.07 8.79 -5.92
C PHE A 92 -7.92 10.11 -6.67
N LEU A 93 -8.14 10.09 -7.99
CA LEU A 93 -8.09 11.32 -8.78
C LEU A 93 -9.14 12.31 -8.28
N ARG A 94 -10.29 11.79 -7.88
CA ARG A 94 -11.37 12.54 -7.25
C ARG A 94 -12.22 11.56 -6.45
N ILE A 95 -12.77 12.02 -5.37
CA ILE A 95 -13.68 11.20 -4.56
C ILE A 95 -15.08 11.24 -5.19
N VAL A 96 -15.60 10.07 -5.49
CA VAL A 96 -16.95 9.91 -6.05
C VAL A 96 -17.89 9.58 -4.91
N HIS A 97 -18.93 10.39 -4.78
CA HIS A 97 -19.89 10.24 -3.69
C HIS A 97 -21.25 10.79 -4.11
N GLY A 98 -22.23 9.93 -4.14
CA GLY A 98 -23.59 10.30 -4.54
C GLY A 98 -24.61 9.90 -3.50
N ARG A 99 -25.85 10.23 -3.75
CA ARG A 99 -26.96 9.88 -2.85
C ARG A 99 -27.15 8.38 -2.73
N ARG A 100 -27.09 7.69 -3.87
CA ARG A 100 -27.41 6.26 -3.95
C ARG A 100 -26.17 5.39 -4.11
N SER A 101 -25.05 6.00 -4.43
CA SER A 101 -23.82 5.28 -4.67
C SER A 101 -22.68 5.99 -4.00
N LYS A 102 -21.97 5.27 -3.13
CA LYS A 102 -20.84 5.79 -2.37
C LYS A 102 -19.66 4.88 -2.59
N PRO A 103 -19.16 4.79 -3.83
CA PRO A 103 -18.17 3.78 -4.16
C PRO A 103 -16.84 3.96 -3.44
N ASP A 104 -16.49 5.18 -3.05
CA ASP A 104 -15.18 5.44 -2.44
C ASP A 104 -15.21 5.41 -0.92
N GLU A 105 -16.36 5.54 -0.30
CA GLU A 105 -16.47 5.50 1.16
C GLU A 105 -16.46 4.04 1.65
N GLY A 106 -15.65 3.77 2.65
CA GLY A 106 -15.59 2.45 3.23
C GLY A 106 -14.32 2.21 4.03
N SER A 107 -14.08 0.96 4.37
CA SER A 107 -12.92 0.54 5.13
C SER A 107 -11.93 -0.16 4.19
N TYR A 108 -10.71 0.33 4.16
CA TYR A 108 -9.69 -0.12 3.23
C TYR A 108 -8.55 -0.83 3.93
N VAL A 109 -8.02 -1.86 3.29
CA VAL A 109 -6.76 -2.50 3.67
C VAL A 109 -5.91 -2.67 2.41
N CYS A 110 -4.60 -2.59 2.55
CA CYS A 110 -3.70 -3.02 1.49
C CYS A 110 -3.13 -4.39 1.84
N VAL A 111 -2.95 -5.21 0.82
CA VAL A 111 -2.43 -6.56 0.95
C VAL A 111 -1.21 -6.67 0.04
N ALA A 112 -0.09 -7.05 0.62
CA ALA A 112 1.15 -7.24 -0.11
C ALA A 112 1.46 -8.73 -0.20
N ARG A 113 1.83 -9.20 -1.38
CA ARG A 113 2.07 -10.64 -1.62
C ARG A 113 3.35 -10.87 -2.39
N ASN A 114 4.05 -11.92 -2.02
CA ASN A 114 5.05 -12.55 -2.86
C ASN A 114 4.92 -14.06 -2.68
N TYR A 115 5.80 -14.86 -3.30
CA TYR A 115 5.67 -16.31 -3.24
C TYR A 115 5.87 -16.88 -1.83
N LEU A 116 6.44 -16.10 -0.91
CA LEU A 116 6.67 -16.53 0.47
C LEU A 116 5.49 -16.26 1.40
N GLY A 117 4.54 -15.43 0.98
CA GLY A 117 3.37 -15.16 1.81
C GLY A 117 2.72 -13.83 1.52
N GLU A 118 1.91 -13.39 2.46
CA GLU A 118 1.21 -12.13 2.34
C GLU A 118 1.19 -11.37 3.67
N ALA A 119 1.05 -10.06 3.57
CA ALA A 119 0.91 -9.17 4.71
C ALA A 119 -0.28 -8.25 4.47
N VAL A 120 -1.06 -8.00 5.51
CA VAL A 120 -2.27 -7.19 5.44
C VAL A 120 -2.09 -5.99 6.36
N SER A 121 -2.42 -4.81 5.87
CA SER A 121 -2.34 -3.59 6.67
C SER A 121 -3.48 -3.50 7.68
N ARG A 122 -3.37 -2.53 8.58
CA ARG A 122 -4.50 -2.13 9.41
C ARG A 122 -5.60 -1.55 8.54
N ASN A 123 -6.83 -1.57 9.04
CA ASN A 123 -7.97 -0.95 8.37
C ASN A 123 -7.82 0.58 8.41
N ALA A 124 -8.22 1.22 7.34
CA ALA A 124 -8.31 2.67 7.27
C ALA A 124 -9.70 3.03 6.75
N SER A 125 -10.42 3.84 7.49
CA SER A 125 -11.73 4.29 7.05
C SER A 125 -11.59 5.55 6.20
N LEU A 126 -12.27 5.56 5.07
CA LEU A 126 -12.39 6.74 4.24
C LEU A 126 -13.83 7.24 4.34
N GLU A 127 -13.99 8.43 4.86
CA GLU A 127 -15.28 9.08 5.02
C GLU A 127 -15.34 10.32 4.14
N VAL A 128 -16.51 10.60 3.61
CA VAL A 128 -16.69 11.73 2.72
C VAL A 128 -17.50 12.80 3.45
N ALA A 129 -16.93 13.99 3.55
CA ALA A 129 -17.58 15.13 4.17
C ALA A 129 -18.15 16.06 3.10
N CYS A 130 -19.18 16.81 3.48
CA CYS A 130 -19.77 17.82 2.61
C CYS A 130 -19.10 19.18 2.85
N LYS A 131 -19.05 20.01 1.79
CA LYS A 131 -18.20 21.21 1.76
C LYS A 131 -18.61 22.33 2.70
N SER A 132 -19.88 22.38 3.12
CA SER A 132 -20.36 23.43 4.01
C SER A 132 -21.16 22.82 5.15
N THR A 133 -21.36 23.58 6.23
CA THR A 133 -22.13 23.11 7.37
C THR A 133 -23.56 22.72 6.97
N ILE A 134 -24.19 23.55 6.16
CA ILE A 134 -25.54 23.28 5.68
C ILE A 134 -25.54 22.04 4.78
N THR A 135 -24.59 21.98 3.86
CA THR A 135 -24.44 20.84 2.96
C THR A 135 -24.11 19.57 3.74
N TYR A 136 -23.32 19.68 4.80
CA TYR A 136 -22.99 18.56 5.67
C TYR A 136 -24.24 17.97 6.32
N ILE A 137 -25.11 18.80 6.86
CA ILE A 137 -26.35 18.36 7.48
C ILE A 137 -27.21 17.62 6.45
N THR A 138 -27.37 18.19 5.26
CA THR A 138 -28.11 17.58 4.17
C THR A 138 -27.51 16.24 3.75
N CYS A 139 -26.20 16.21 3.62
CA CYS A 139 -25.47 15.01 3.26
C CYS A 139 -25.67 13.89 4.29
N SER A 140 -25.55 14.22 5.58
CA SER A 140 -25.78 13.27 6.66
C SER A 140 -27.21 12.75 6.68
N TYR A 141 -28.16 13.63 6.46
CA TYR A 141 -29.57 13.26 6.39
C TYR A 141 -29.82 12.23 5.28
N PHE A 142 -29.31 12.50 4.08
CA PHE A 142 -29.48 11.58 2.97
C PHE A 142 -28.76 10.25 3.19
N SER A 143 -27.65 10.28 3.89
CA SER A 143 -26.94 9.04 4.24
C SER A 143 -27.79 8.17 5.16
N GLN A 144 -28.46 8.78 6.13
CA GLN A 144 -29.31 8.04 7.04
C GLN A 144 -30.59 7.54 6.38
N SER A 145 -31.16 8.31 5.48
CA SER A 145 -32.41 7.94 4.83
C SER A 145 -32.22 6.87 3.75
N SER A 146 -31.00 6.64 3.29
CA SER A 146 -30.73 5.60 2.29
C SER A 146 -30.36 4.26 2.91
N SER A 147 -30.30 4.18 4.20
CA SER A 147 -30.12 2.92 4.92
C SER A 147 -31.49 2.38 5.40
#